data_fe887781c18bee426c989db18e367631
#
_entry.id   fe887781c18bee426c989db18e367631
#
_cell.length_a   1.000
_cell.length_b   1.000
_cell.length_c   1.000
_cell.angle_alpha   90.00
_cell.angle_beta   90.00
_cell.angle_gamma   90.00
#
_symmetry.space_group_name_H-M   'P 1'
#
loop_
_entity.id
_entity.type
_entity.pdbx_description
1 polymer ?
#
loop_
_entity_poly.entity_id
_entity_poly.type
_entity_poly.pdbx_seq_one_letter_code
_entity_poly.pdbx_strand_id
1 'polypeptide(L)'
;MTCRPFIQIEPCEVLTMPEIKTHKAMIMLGRFGDGWTWATTCHRMTGDMTGYSGPLGHTEGQPPRDLVGTREEALARAIASIERRIPDAPITDWLSTLLPRSGDQPDLFGEAA
;
A
#
# COMPACT_ATOMS: atom_id res chain seq x y z
N MET A 1 1.50 -25.42 -22.73
CA MET A 1 1.21 -24.87 -21.42
C MET A 1 0.38 -23.60 -21.56
N THR A 2 -0.64 -23.49 -20.77
CA THR A 2 -1.57 -22.37 -20.85
C THR A 2 -1.32 -21.41 -19.71
N CYS A 3 -1.06 -20.16 -20.04
CA CYS A 3 -0.92 -19.12 -19.02
C CYS A 3 -2.31 -18.68 -18.61
N ARG A 4 -2.55 -18.63 -17.31
CA ARG A 4 -3.80 -18.11 -16.81
C ARG A 4 -3.77 -16.59 -16.86
N PRO A 5 -4.87 -15.96 -17.24
CA PRO A 5 -4.88 -14.50 -17.32
C PRO A 5 -4.80 -13.87 -15.95
N PHE A 6 -4.22 -12.68 -15.91
CA PHE A 6 -4.24 -11.86 -14.72
C PHE A 6 -5.55 -11.09 -14.69
N ILE A 7 -6.24 -11.11 -13.56
CA ILE A 7 -7.51 -10.42 -13.41
C ILE A 7 -7.26 -9.20 -12.52
N GLN A 8 -7.48 -8.03 -13.08
CA GLN A 8 -7.29 -6.79 -12.35
C GLN A 8 -8.46 -6.54 -11.41
N ILE A 9 -8.14 -6.13 -10.19
CA ILE A 9 -9.15 -5.77 -9.20
C ILE A 9 -9.31 -4.26 -9.22
N GLU A 10 -10.56 -3.81 -9.25
CA GLU A 10 -10.85 -2.38 -9.16
C GLU A 10 -10.55 -1.90 -7.76
N PRO A 11 -9.73 -0.87 -7.57
CA PRO A 11 -9.42 -0.42 -6.22
C PRO A 11 -10.62 0.21 -5.55
N CYS A 12 -10.82 -0.14 -4.29
CA CYS A 12 -11.82 0.51 -3.45
C CYS A 12 -11.32 1.86 -2.96
N GLU A 13 -10.01 1.98 -2.85
CA GLU A 13 -9.40 3.19 -2.32
C GLU A 13 -8.04 3.38 -2.95
N VAL A 14 -7.72 4.62 -3.31
CA VAL A 14 -6.40 4.97 -3.84
C VAL A 14 -5.85 6.11 -3.01
N LEU A 15 -4.69 5.89 -2.42
CA LEU A 15 -4.03 6.89 -1.59
C LEU A 15 -2.79 7.37 -2.35
N THR A 16 -2.75 8.65 -2.68
CA THR A 16 -1.67 9.20 -3.49
C THR A 16 -0.92 10.26 -2.70
N MET A 17 0.40 10.14 -2.69
CA MET A 17 1.25 11.14 -2.07
C MET A 17 1.12 12.47 -2.82
N PRO A 18 1.11 13.61 -2.10
CA PRO A 18 1.11 14.91 -2.77
C PRO A 18 2.27 15.00 -3.75
N GLU A 19 2.00 15.64 -4.87
CA GLU A 19 2.97 15.69 -5.96
C GLU A 19 4.20 16.51 -5.57
N ILE A 20 5.38 15.90 -5.70
CA ILE A 20 6.65 16.60 -5.57
C ILE A 20 7.56 16.10 -6.68
N LYS A 21 8.58 16.88 -7.00
CA LYS A 21 9.43 16.55 -8.15
C LYS A 21 10.35 15.37 -7.90
N THR A 22 10.67 15.10 -6.65
CA THR A 22 11.71 14.13 -6.32
C THR A 22 11.19 12.74 -6.04
N HIS A 23 9.93 12.60 -5.65
CA HIS A 23 9.38 11.33 -5.22
C HIS A 23 7.92 11.20 -5.60
N LYS A 24 7.48 9.97 -5.84
CA LYS A 24 6.08 9.63 -6.04
C LYS A 24 5.76 8.37 -5.26
N ALA A 25 4.55 8.30 -4.74
CA ALA A 25 4.09 7.10 -4.07
C ALA A 25 2.58 7.02 -4.12
N MET A 26 2.07 5.80 -4.21
CA MET A 26 0.64 5.55 -4.26
C MET A 26 0.36 4.17 -3.70
N ILE A 27 -0.76 4.05 -2.99
CA ILE A 27 -1.23 2.77 -2.48
C ILE A 27 -2.63 2.55 -3.00
N MET A 28 -2.88 1.36 -3.53
CA MET A 28 -4.21 0.95 -3.94
C MET A 28 -4.68 -0.17 -3.03
N LEU A 29 -5.91 -0.08 -2.54
CA LEU A 29 -6.52 -1.10 -1.70
C LEU A 29 -7.75 -1.63 -2.40
N GLY A 30 -7.90 -2.95 -2.43
CA GLY A 30 -9.03 -3.57 -3.08
C GLY A 30 -9.60 -4.71 -2.26
N ARG A 31 -10.81 -5.13 -2.60
CA ARG A 31 -11.48 -6.24 -1.94
C ARG A 31 -11.43 -7.47 -2.83
N PHE A 32 -11.28 -8.62 -2.19
CA PHE A 32 -11.37 -9.89 -2.87
C PHE A 32 -12.08 -10.86 -1.92
N GLY A 33 -13.31 -11.24 -2.26
CA GLY A 33 -14.11 -12.03 -1.35
C GLY A 33 -14.32 -11.27 -0.04
N ASP A 34 -14.02 -11.91 1.07
CA ASP A 34 -14.14 -11.30 2.38
C ASP A 34 -12.85 -10.63 2.83
N GLY A 35 -11.82 -10.66 2.01
CA GLY A 35 -10.52 -10.13 2.39
C GLY A 35 -10.16 -8.87 1.65
N TRP A 36 -8.94 -8.41 1.90
CA TRP A 36 -8.40 -7.21 1.29
C TRP A 36 -7.05 -7.52 0.65
N THR A 37 -6.76 -6.83 -0.43
CA THR A 37 -5.46 -6.91 -1.07
C THR A 37 -4.97 -5.51 -1.38
N TRP A 38 -3.70 -5.39 -1.76
CA TRP A 38 -3.09 -4.08 -1.92
C TRP A 38 -2.04 -4.13 -3.01
N ALA A 39 -1.76 -2.95 -3.56
CA ALA A 39 -0.68 -2.76 -4.51
C ALA A 39 -0.05 -1.41 -4.24
N THR A 40 1.21 -1.27 -4.60
CA THR A 40 1.95 -0.05 -4.34
C THR A 40 2.70 0.43 -5.57
N THR A 41 2.88 1.74 -5.64
CA THR A 41 3.75 2.38 -6.61
C THR A 41 4.63 3.35 -5.84
N CYS A 42 5.93 3.31 -6.07
CA CYS A 42 6.83 4.28 -5.45
C CYS A 42 8.02 4.52 -6.36
N HIS A 43 8.44 5.78 -6.45
CA HIS A 43 9.55 6.16 -7.32
C HIS A 43 10.40 7.25 -6.66
N ARG A 44 11.70 7.09 -6.79
CA ARG A 44 12.68 8.13 -6.50
C ARG A 44 13.10 8.69 -7.84
N MET A 45 12.93 9.99 -8.02
CA MET A 45 13.15 10.63 -9.31
C MET A 45 14.48 11.37 -9.39
N THR A 46 15.31 11.27 -8.36
CA THR A 46 16.63 11.92 -8.32
C THR A 46 17.70 10.90 -8.01
N GLY A 47 18.93 11.21 -8.37
CA GLY A 47 20.05 10.31 -8.14
C GLY A 47 19.87 9.02 -8.91
N ASP A 48 20.01 7.90 -8.22
CA ASP A 48 19.73 6.61 -8.80
C ASP A 48 18.23 6.43 -8.88
N MET A 49 17.68 6.71 -10.04
CA MET A 49 16.24 6.61 -10.24
C MET A 49 15.80 5.18 -9.95
N THR A 50 15.01 5.04 -8.92
CA THR A 50 14.53 3.75 -8.44
C THR A 50 13.01 3.79 -8.41
N GLY A 51 12.39 2.71 -8.81
CA GLY A 51 10.93 2.69 -8.80
C GLY A 51 10.37 1.30 -8.80
N TYR A 52 9.12 1.22 -8.35
CA TYR A 52 8.37 -0.03 -8.35
C TYR A 52 6.90 0.28 -8.53
N SER A 53 6.25 -0.52 -9.36
CA SER A 53 4.81 -0.43 -9.55
C SER A 53 4.26 -1.83 -9.69
N GLY A 54 3.34 -2.20 -8.80
CA GLY A 54 2.73 -3.51 -8.82
C GLY A 54 1.27 -3.42 -9.20
N PRO A 55 0.76 -4.44 -9.88
CA PRO A 55 -0.66 -4.47 -10.24
C PRO A 55 -1.52 -4.89 -9.06
N LEU A 56 -2.75 -4.40 -9.04
CA LEU A 56 -3.75 -4.84 -8.07
C LEU A 56 -4.61 -5.91 -8.72
N GLY A 57 -4.49 -7.15 -8.25
CA GLY A 57 -5.25 -8.21 -8.84
C GLY A 57 -4.74 -9.59 -8.48
N HIS A 58 -5.12 -10.56 -9.29
CA HIS A 58 -4.76 -11.95 -9.02
C HIS A 58 -4.76 -12.75 -10.32
N THR A 59 -4.16 -13.92 -10.28
CA THR A 59 -4.23 -14.85 -11.41
C THR A 59 -5.54 -15.60 -11.34
N GLU A 60 -6.17 -15.80 -12.49
CA GLU A 60 -7.42 -16.51 -12.57
C GLU A 60 -7.32 -17.85 -11.85
N GLY A 61 -8.32 -18.14 -11.01
CA GLY A 61 -8.35 -19.39 -10.25
C GLY A 61 -7.54 -19.39 -8.98
N GLN A 62 -6.85 -18.27 -8.66
CA GLN A 62 -6.04 -18.18 -7.46
C GLN A 62 -6.33 -16.88 -6.74
N PRO A 63 -6.35 -16.89 -5.41
CA PRO A 63 -6.53 -15.63 -4.68
C PRO A 63 -5.27 -14.76 -4.79
N PRO A 64 -5.39 -13.45 -4.52
CA PRO A 64 -4.22 -12.60 -4.45
C PRO A 64 -3.22 -13.10 -3.42
N ARG A 65 -1.93 -12.97 -3.73
CA ARG A 65 -0.89 -13.43 -2.82
C ARG A 65 -0.90 -12.68 -1.49
N ASP A 66 -1.29 -11.42 -1.55
CA ASP A 66 -1.22 -10.53 -0.39
C ASP A 66 -2.57 -10.34 0.27
N LEU A 67 -3.43 -11.34 0.16
CA LEU A 67 -4.77 -11.27 0.75
C LEU A 67 -4.66 -11.28 2.27
N VAL A 68 -5.33 -10.32 2.90
CA VAL A 68 -5.36 -10.19 4.35
C VAL A 68 -6.79 -9.97 4.80
N GLY A 69 -7.02 -9.97 6.11
CA GLY A 69 -8.38 -9.96 6.64
C GLY A 69 -9.03 -8.60 6.73
N THR A 70 -8.27 -7.53 6.88
CA THR A 70 -8.83 -6.20 7.09
C THR A 70 -8.16 -5.16 6.21
N ARG A 71 -8.86 -4.04 6.02
CA ARG A 71 -8.32 -2.90 5.30
C ARG A 71 -7.06 -2.37 5.99
N GLU A 72 -7.10 -2.28 7.31
CA GLU A 72 -5.97 -1.75 8.08
C GLU A 72 -4.74 -2.62 7.91
N GLU A 73 -4.93 -3.92 7.87
CA GLU A 73 -3.82 -4.83 7.67
C GLU A 73 -3.24 -4.69 6.27
N ALA A 74 -4.10 -4.54 5.25
CA ALA A 74 -3.63 -4.34 3.88
C ALA A 74 -2.84 -3.03 3.79
N LEU A 75 -3.35 -1.97 4.41
CA LEU A 75 -2.67 -0.68 4.41
C LEU A 75 -1.32 -0.77 5.11
N ALA A 76 -1.26 -1.45 6.26
CA ALA A 76 -0.01 -1.60 6.99
C ALA A 76 1.04 -2.34 6.16
N ARG A 77 0.62 -3.38 5.44
CA ARG A 77 1.56 -4.12 4.61
C ARG A 77 2.02 -3.32 3.41
N ALA A 78 1.13 -2.52 2.82
CA ALA A 78 1.50 -1.65 1.72
C ALA A 78 2.52 -0.62 2.18
N ILE A 79 2.29 -0.01 3.35
CA ILE A 79 3.22 0.96 3.91
C ILE A 79 4.59 0.32 4.13
N ALA A 80 4.62 -0.86 4.75
CA ALA A 80 5.87 -1.55 5.00
C ALA A 80 6.62 -1.88 3.71
N SER A 81 5.88 -2.23 2.66
CA SER A 81 6.48 -2.53 1.38
C SER A 81 7.18 -1.32 0.78
N ILE A 82 6.52 -0.15 0.82
CA ILE A 82 7.12 1.06 0.30
C ILE A 82 8.33 1.48 1.14
N GLU A 83 8.22 1.40 2.46
CA GLU A 83 9.34 1.77 3.34
C GLU A 83 10.56 0.92 3.08
N ARG A 84 10.36 -0.34 2.76
CA ARG A 84 11.47 -1.24 2.45
C ARG A 84 12.15 -0.88 1.14
N ARG A 85 11.38 -0.39 0.18
CA ARG A 85 11.91 -0.12 -1.16
C ARG A 85 12.55 1.24 -1.27
N ILE A 86 11.92 2.28 -0.71
CA ILE A 86 12.43 3.65 -0.78
C ILE A 86 12.21 4.30 0.57
N PRO A 87 13.15 4.13 1.51
CA PRO A 87 12.99 4.68 2.87
C PRO A 87 13.38 6.16 2.97
N ASP A 88 13.01 6.95 1.96
CA ASP A 88 13.36 8.36 1.92
C ASP A 88 12.32 9.18 2.68
N ALA A 89 12.78 10.22 3.36
CA ALA A 89 11.94 11.01 4.25
C ALA A 89 10.65 11.54 3.61
N PRO A 90 10.67 12.09 2.38
CA PRO A 90 9.41 12.59 1.81
C PRO A 90 8.33 11.51 1.73
N ILE A 91 8.73 10.28 1.43
CA ILE A 91 7.76 9.19 1.33
C ILE A 91 7.38 8.68 2.71
N THR A 92 8.36 8.47 3.60
CA THR A 92 8.05 7.94 4.92
C THR A 92 7.24 8.94 5.75
N ASP A 93 7.46 10.23 5.56
CA ASP A 93 6.64 11.24 6.23
C ASP A 93 5.19 11.14 5.77
N TRP A 94 4.97 10.97 4.48
CA TRP A 94 3.61 10.79 3.97
C TRP A 94 2.98 9.51 4.52
N LEU A 95 3.74 8.41 4.51
CA LEU A 95 3.21 7.14 4.99
C LEU A 95 2.77 7.22 6.44
N SER A 96 3.47 8.02 7.25
CA SER A 96 3.13 8.14 8.66
C SER A 96 1.77 8.81 8.89
N THR A 97 1.22 9.47 7.87
CA THR A 97 -0.09 10.11 7.99
C THR A 97 -1.24 9.16 7.65
N LEU A 98 -0.96 7.98 7.14
CA LEU A 98 -2.00 7.13 6.58
C LEU A 98 -2.65 6.19 7.59
N LEU A 99 -1.94 5.80 8.63
CA LEU A 99 -2.49 4.92 9.64
C LEU A 99 -2.92 5.72 10.85
N PRO A 100 -4.06 5.40 11.44
CA PRO A 100 -4.39 5.98 12.74
C PRO A 100 -3.32 5.55 13.72
N ARG A 101 -2.87 6.48 14.51
CA ARG A 101 -1.87 6.14 15.51
C ARG A 101 -2.53 5.41 16.64
N SER A 102 -2.03 4.23 16.94
CA SER A 102 -2.62 3.45 18.00
C SER A 102 -2.54 4.19 19.32
N GLY A 103 -1.52 5.00 19.50
CA GLY A 103 -1.42 5.80 20.70
C GLY A 103 -2.37 6.98 20.73
N ASP A 104 -2.94 7.30 19.63
CA ASP A 104 -3.88 8.39 19.52
C ASP A 104 -5.30 7.94 19.72
N GLN A 105 -5.39 6.78 19.91
CA GLN A 105 -6.70 6.25 20.00
C GLN A 105 -7.17 6.18 21.32
N PRO A 106 -6.36 6.56 21.30
CA PRO A 106 -6.41 6.56 22.13
C PRO A 106 -6.44 6.35 22.78
N ASP A 107 -5.73 6.12 22.72
CA ASP A 107 -5.54 5.81 23.31
C ASP A 107 -5.83 5.72 23.87
N LEU A 108 -5.83 5.59 23.81
CA LEU A 108 -5.80 5.25 24.22
C LEU A 108 -5.99 5.28 24.92
N PHE A 109 -5.85 5.14 25.02
CA PHE A 109 -5.74 4.96 25.67
C PHE A 109 -5.65 5.45 26.34
N GLY A 110 -5.58 5.55 26.14
CA GLY A 110 -5.24 5.70 26.63
C GLY A 110 -5.18 6.48 27.00
N GLU A 111 -5.13 6.45 26.92
CA GLU A 111 -4.87 6.83 27.22
C GLU A 111 -5.06 7.29 27.67
N ALA A 112 -5.05 7.32 27.67
CA ALA A 112 -5.00 7.40 28.02
C ALA A 112 -5.16 7.65 28.45
N ALA A 113 -5.20 7.67 28.55
CA ALA A 113 -5.14 7.58 28.85
C ALA A 113 -5.19 7.68 29.11
#